data_b1d8e259bd592bb81524f7db1f530e5e
#
_entry.id   b1d8e259bd592bb81524f7db1f530e5e
#
_cell.length_a   1.000
_cell.length_b   1.000
_cell.length_c   1.000
_cell.angle_alpha   90.00
_cell.angle_beta   90.00
_cell.angle_gamma   90.00
#
_symmetry.space_group_name_H-M   'P 1'
#
loop_
_entity.id
_entity.type
_entity.pdbx_description
1 polymer ?
#
loop_
_entity_poly.entity_id
_entity_poly.type
_entity_poly.pdbx_seq_one_letter_code
_entity_poly.pdbx_strand_id
1 'polypeptide(L)'
;RVVDRFPRYAELAAIRAEAGGPDAPLDTFSVDDYRDLQVLFNLAWTDPDFLATEPLADLVERGRDFTEEDKAVVLGEHERIVGLVFDVHRELWDAGQIEVTTTPLAHPILPLIIDTNEATVGDPTAVLPAQRFSEPLDAVVQVEAGLDLAEELLGRRPVGMWPAEGAVSQLAASVMAQAGVQWIATGEPVLAAGAGLGEAFPRGAGDVPDDAELLYRPHAVSLQRSDDLPIFFR
;
A
#
# COMPACT_ATOMS: atom_id res chain seq x y z
N ARG A 1 10.35 5.57 19.37
CA ARG A 1 11.16 4.44 18.84
C ARG A 1 10.83 3.16 19.61
N VAL A 2 11.04 1.98 19.01
CA VAL A 2 10.83 0.67 19.68
C VAL A 2 11.69 0.56 20.93
N VAL A 3 12.94 0.94 20.84
CA VAL A 3 13.92 0.92 21.95
C VAL A 3 13.53 1.80 23.14
N ASP A 4 12.79 2.87 22.89
CA ASP A 4 12.34 3.78 23.94
C ASP A 4 11.10 3.24 24.68
N ARG A 5 10.31 2.42 23.97
CA ARG A 5 9.07 1.84 24.46
C ARG A 5 9.29 0.53 25.23
N PHE A 6 10.27 -0.27 24.77
CA PHE A 6 10.56 -1.60 25.30
C PHE A 6 12.01 -1.68 25.81
N PRO A 7 12.27 -1.49 27.12
CA PRO A 7 13.62 -1.52 27.68
C PRO A 7 14.40 -2.81 27.35
N ARG A 8 13.73 -3.96 27.39
CA ARG A 8 14.33 -5.25 27.03
C ARG A 8 14.80 -5.31 25.57
N TYR A 9 14.07 -4.68 24.67
CA TYR A 9 14.48 -4.55 23.27
C TYR A 9 15.77 -3.72 23.14
N ALA A 10 15.90 -2.65 23.93
CA ALA A 10 17.12 -1.84 23.96
C ALA A 10 18.32 -2.64 24.52
N GLU A 11 18.14 -3.48 25.57
CA GLU A 11 19.16 -4.39 26.09
C GLU A 11 19.65 -5.35 25.00
N LEU A 12 18.73 -6.02 24.28
CA LEU A 12 19.05 -6.95 23.20
C LEU A 12 19.80 -6.26 22.04
N ALA A 13 19.39 -5.04 21.68
CA ALA A 13 20.08 -4.24 20.68
C ALA A 13 21.51 -3.89 21.10
N ALA A 14 21.74 -3.59 22.38
CA ALA A 14 23.07 -3.32 22.92
C ALA A 14 23.96 -4.58 22.91
N ILE A 15 23.45 -5.72 23.36
CA ILE A 15 24.17 -7.02 23.31
C ILE A 15 24.63 -7.32 21.87
N ARG A 16 23.72 -7.15 20.89
CA ARG A 16 24.05 -7.36 19.48
C ARG A 16 25.11 -6.38 18.97
N ALA A 17 25.03 -5.11 19.37
CA ALA A 17 25.99 -4.08 18.96
C ALA A 17 27.40 -4.40 19.50
N GLU A 18 27.52 -4.82 20.76
CA GLU A 18 28.77 -5.21 21.40
C GLU A 18 29.40 -6.47 20.78
N ALA A 19 28.58 -7.39 20.26
CA ALA A 19 29.03 -8.62 19.63
C ALA A 19 29.42 -8.47 18.14
N GLY A 20 29.35 -7.26 17.57
CA GLY A 20 29.72 -6.98 16.18
C GLY A 20 28.58 -6.45 15.29
N GLY A 21 27.44 -6.12 15.86
CA GLY A 21 26.31 -5.54 15.15
C GLY A 21 25.68 -6.49 14.13
N PRO A 22 25.63 -6.15 12.84
CA PRO A 22 25.07 -7.03 11.79
C PRO A 22 25.81 -8.37 11.65
N ASP A 23 27.10 -8.39 11.97
CA ASP A 23 27.97 -9.56 11.85
C ASP A 23 28.08 -10.36 13.17
N ALA A 24 27.25 -10.03 14.18
CA ALA A 24 27.25 -10.75 15.45
C ALA A 24 26.94 -12.25 15.23
N PRO A 25 27.68 -13.17 15.92
CA PRO A 25 27.43 -14.59 15.84
C PRO A 25 25.98 -14.96 16.21
N LEU A 26 25.44 -16.04 15.61
CA LEU A 26 24.07 -16.50 15.88
C LEU A 26 23.87 -16.96 17.34
N ASP A 27 24.94 -17.38 18.02
CA ASP A 27 24.93 -17.78 19.42
C ASP A 27 25.10 -16.61 20.40
N THR A 28 25.14 -15.39 19.94
CA THR A 28 25.13 -14.17 20.77
C THR A 28 23.95 -14.12 21.71
N PHE A 29 22.79 -14.58 21.24
CA PHE A 29 21.55 -14.63 22.01
C PHE A 29 21.25 -16.04 22.50
N SER A 30 20.76 -16.16 23.74
CA SER A 30 20.13 -17.37 24.23
C SER A 30 18.77 -17.60 23.55
N VAL A 31 18.19 -18.78 23.75
CA VAL A 31 16.84 -19.09 23.25
C VAL A 31 15.81 -18.12 23.85
N ASP A 32 15.96 -17.76 25.12
CA ASP A 32 15.06 -16.82 25.80
C ASP A 32 15.21 -15.39 25.24
N ASP A 33 16.44 -14.97 24.92
CA ASP A 33 16.68 -13.68 24.25
C ASP A 33 16.01 -13.61 22.88
N TYR A 34 16.09 -14.69 22.09
CA TYR A 34 15.39 -14.76 20.81
C TYR A 34 13.87 -14.74 20.97
N ARG A 35 13.34 -15.39 21.99
CA ARG A 35 11.90 -15.38 22.27
C ARG A 35 11.44 -14.00 22.69
N ASP A 36 12.16 -13.33 23.59
CA ASP A 36 11.88 -11.95 23.96
C ASP A 36 11.92 -11.03 22.74
N LEU A 37 12.94 -11.17 21.89
CA LEU A 37 13.05 -10.38 20.66
C LEU A 37 11.86 -10.58 19.71
N GLN A 38 11.42 -11.82 19.50
CA GLN A 38 10.29 -12.14 18.64
C GLN A 38 8.97 -11.54 19.18
N VAL A 39 8.70 -11.67 20.48
CA VAL A 39 7.49 -11.12 21.09
C VAL A 39 7.52 -9.60 21.04
N LEU A 40 8.62 -8.97 21.48
CA LEU A 40 8.75 -7.51 21.50
C LEU A 40 8.69 -6.89 20.09
N PHE A 41 9.26 -7.58 19.08
CA PHE A 41 9.17 -7.15 17.69
C PHE A 41 7.69 -7.11 17.22
N ASN A 42 6.94 -8.15 17.49
CA ASN A 42 5.52 -8.22 17.13
C ASN A 42 4.67 -7.22 17.90
N LEU A 43 4.89 -7.04 19.21
CA LEU A 43 4.24 -5.99 19.99
C LEU A 43 4.55 -4.59 19.44
N ALA A 44 5.77 -4.36 18.95
CA ALA A 44 6.16 -3.07 18.40
C ALA A 44 5.41 -2.67 17.11
N TRP A 45 4.92 -3.64 16.35
CA TRP A 45 4.09 -3.43 15.15
C TRP A 45 2.59 -3.35 15.43
N THR A 46 2.18 -3.66 16.68
CA THR A 46 0.77 -3.59 17.06
C THR A 46 0.38 -2.15 17.37
N ASP A 47 -0.79 -1.75 16.93
CA ASP A 47 -1.34 -0.42 17.20
C ASP A 47 -1.48 -0.17 18.72
N PRO A 48 -1.15 1.04 19.22
CA PRO A 48 -1.25 1.39 20.64
C PRO A 48 -2.59 1.11 21.30
N ASP A 49 -3.69 1.25 20.58
CA ASP A 49 -5.02 1.04 21.14
C ASP A 49 -5.26 -0.45 21.48
N PHE A 50 -4.78 -1.36 20.63
CA PHE A 50 -4.81 -2.80 20.93
C PHE A 50 -3.83 -3.18 22.05
N LEU A 51 -2.66 -2.57 22.12
CA LEU A 51 -1.68 -2.82 23.16
C LEU A 51 -2.14 -2.38 24.57
N ALA A 52 -3.12 -1.49 24.64
CA ALA A 52 -3.72 -1.02 25.89
C ALA A 52 -4.82 -1.95 26.41
N THR A 53 -5.15 -3.02 25.69
CA THR A 53 -6.22 -3.96 26.04
C THR A 53 -5.70 -5.37 26.22
N GLU A 54 -6.43 -6.18 27.02
CA GLU A 54 -6.13 -7.60 27.17
C GLU A 54 -6.35 -8.38 25.86
N PRO A 55 -5.53 -9.40 25.59
CA PRO A 55 -4.46 -9.96 26.45
C PRO A 55 -3.08 -9.28 26.24
N LEU A 56 -2.95 -8.28 25.36
CA LEU A 56 -1.66 -7.67 25.05
C LEU A 56 -1.15 -6.73 26.15
N ALA A 57 -2.05 -6.11 26.93
CA ALA A 57 -1.67 -5.18 28.00
C ALA A 57 -0.77 -5.83 29.04
N ASP A 58 -1.08 -7.06 29.47
CA ASP A 58 -0.27 -7.85 30.41
C ASP A 58 1.14 -8.14 29.87
N LEU A 59 1.25 -8.45 28.56
CA LEU A 59 2.53 -8.70 27.91
C LEU A 59 3.38 -7.43 27.82
N VAL A 60 2.75 -6.30 27.54
CA VAL A 60 3.42 -4.99 27.49
C VAL A 60 3.94 -4.59 28.88
N GLU A 61 3.13 -4.79 29.93
CA GLU A 61 3.52 -4.48 31.31
C GLU A 61 4.69 -5.38 31.78
N ARG A 62 4.63 -6.68 31.50
CA ARG A 62 5.71 -7.63 31.83
C ARG A 62 7.00 -7.33 31.08
N GLY A 63 6.95 -7.07 29.80
CA GLY A 63 8.00 -6.56 28.94
C GLY A 63 9.22 -7.45 28.73
N ARG A 64 9.30 -8.66 29.30
CA ARG A 64 10.41 -9.61 29.20
C ARG A 64 10.04 -11.00 29.73
N ASP A 65 10.97 -11.95 29.58
CA ASP A 65 10.86 -13.35 30.07
C ASP A 65 9.60 -14.04 29.50
N PHE A 66 9.39 -13.86 28.21
CA PHE A 66 8.23 -14.41 27.51
C PHE A 66 8.34 -15.92 27.28
N THR A 67 7.20 -16.58 27.21
CA THR A 67 7.05 -18.00 26.89
C THR A 67 6.65 -18.21 25.43
N GLU A 68 6.62 -19.46 24.97
CA GLU A 68 6.07 -19.80 23.64
C GLU A 68 4.55 -19.55 23.58
N GLU A 69 3.86 -19.70 24.71
CA GLU A 69 2.44 -19.40 24.85
C GLU A 69 2.19 -17.90 24.69
N ASP A 70 3.02 -17.04 25.27
CA ASP A 70 2.94 -15.59 25.07
C ASP A 70 3.11 -15.18 23.61
N LYS A 71 4.05 -15.83 22.92
CA LYS A 71 4.24 -15.63 21.48
C LYS A 71 3.00 -16.03 20.68
N ALA A 72 2.39 -17.17 21.03
CA ALA A 72 1.14 -17.62 20.41
C ALA A 72 -0.01 -16.64 20.68
N VAL A 73 -0.11 -16.07 21.87
CA VAL A 73 -1.11 -15.02 22.20
C VAL A 73 -0.94 -13.81 21.28
N VAL A 74 0.28 -13.28 21.13
CA VAL A 74 0.52 -12.11 20.26
C VAL A 74 0.18 -12.41 18.80
N LEU A 75 0.56 -13.57 18.29
CA LEU A 75 0.25 -13.95 16.92
C LEU A 75 -1.24 -14.19 16.71
N GLY A 76 -1.94 -14.77 17.69
CA GLY A 76 -3.40 -14.93 17.66
C GLY A 76 -4.13 -13.58 17.66
N GLU A 77 -3.64 -12.59 18.41
CA GLU A 77 -4.19 -11.23 18.38
C GLU A 77 -3.93 -10.53 17.03
N HIS A 78 -2.77 -10.74 16.42
CA HIS A 78 -2.52 -10.23 15.07
C HIS A 78 -3.50 -10.83 14.05
N GLU A 79 -3.73 -12.15 14.11
CA GLU A 79 -4.71 -12.83 13.24
C GLU A 79 -6.13 -12.25 13.45
N ARG A 80 -6.53 -12.07 14.71
CA ARG A 80 -7.83 -11.45 15.07
C ARG A 80 -7.93 -10.04 14.50
N ILE A 81 -6.91 -9.20 14.69
CA ILE A 81 -6.90 -7.79 14.23
C ILE A 81 -6.96 -7.72 12.70
N VAL A 82 -6.18 -8.55 12.00
CA VAL A 82 -6.23 -8.64 10.53
C VAL A 82 -7.63 -9.04 10.06
N GLY A 83 -8.29 -9.97 10.78
CA GLY A 83 -9.67 -10.37 10.50
C GLY A 83 -10.70 -9.24 10.60
N LEU A 84 -10.45 -8.21 11.41
CA LEU A 84 -11.37 -7.07 11.55
C LEU A 84 -11.33 -6.10 10.34
N VAL A 85 -10.29 -6.14 9.52
CA VAL A 85 -10.07 -5.13 8.48
C VAL A 85 -11.24 -5.03 7.51
N PHE A 86 -11.73 -6.16 7.01
CA PHE A 86 -12.84 -6.16 6.05
C PHE A 86 -14.17 -5.77 6.69
N ASP A 87 -14.42 -6.21 7.93
CA ASP A 87 -15.65 -5.88 8.65
C ASP A 87 -15.75 -4.38 8.92
N VAL A 88 -14.67 -3.78 9.42
CA VAL A 88 -14.60 -2.32 9.65
C VAL A 88 -14.78 -1.53 8.36
N HIS A 89 -14.14 -1.95 7.27
CA HIS A 89 -14.30 -1.28 5.97
C HIS A 89 -15.74 -1.37 5.46
N ARG A 90 -16.40 -2.53 5.61
CA ARG A 90 -17.81 -2.69 5.23
C ARG A 90 -18.71 -1.78 6.05
N GLU A 91 -18.56 -1.78 7.39
CA GLU A 91 -19.35 -0.95 8.28
C GLU A 91 -19.22 0.55 7.97
N LEU A 92 -18.00 1.04 7.77
CA LEU A 92 -17.75 2.45 7.47
C LEU A 92 -18.26 2.83 6.07
N TRP A 93 -18.15 1.92 5.11
CA TRP A 93 -18.65 2.14 3.77
C TRP A 93 -20.19 2.15 3.73
N ASP A 94 -20.84 1.24 4.44
CA ASP A 94 -22.30 1.18 4.56
C ASP A 94 -22.86 2.40 5.30
N ALA A 95 -22.12 2.92 6.27
CA ALA A 95 -22.44 4.17 6.97
C ALA A 95 -22.18 5.44 6.12
N GLY A 96 -21.58 5.30 4.92
CA GLY A 96 -21.24 6.43 4.05
C GLY A 96 -20.11 7.31 4.57
N GLN A 97 -19.30 6.81 5.50
CA GLN A 97 -18.16 7.54 6.08
C GLN A 97 -16.90 7.45 5.20
N ILE A 98 -16.77 6.37 4.42
CA ILE A 98 -15.68 6.18 3.48
C ILE A 98 -16.22 5.68 2.14
N GLU A 99 -15.43 5.90 1.09
CA GLU A 99 -15.54 5.19 -0.18
C GLU A 99 -14.31 4.30 -0.34
N VAL A 100 -14.50 3.04 -0.70
CA VAL A 100 -13.41 2.09 -0.88
C VAL A 100 -13.06 1.98 -2.35
N THR A 101 -11.77 2.04 -2.65
CA THR A 101 -11.21 1.76 -3.98
C THR A 101 -10.49 0.42 -3.97
N THR A 102 -10.26 -0.12 -5.16
CA THR A 102 -9.41 -1.30 -5.35
C THR A 102 -8.27 -1.02 -6.32
N THR A 103 -7.45 -2.02 -6.54
CA THR A 103 -6.36 -2.03 -7.53
C THR A 103 -6.50 -3.29 -8.39
N PRO A 104 -5.87 -3.39 -9.56
CA PRO A 104 -5.80 -4.64 -10.31
C PRO A 104 -5.22 -5.78 -9.47
N LEU A 105 -5.73 -7.01 -9.60
CA LEU A 105 -5.57 -8.12 -8.66
C LEU A 105 -4.14 -8.38 -8.17
N ALA A 106 -3.18 -8.56 -9.08
CA ALA A 106 -1.79 -8.84 -8.73
C ALA A 106 -0.90 -7.58 -8.75
N HIS A 107 -1.51 -6.39 -8.65
CA HIS A 107 -0.81 -5.09 -8.64
C HIS A 107 0.12 -4.87 -9.85
N PRO A 108 -0.31 -5.21 -11.08
CA PRO A 108 0.54 -5.06 -12.25
C PRO A 108 0.59 -3.62 -12.75
N ILE A 109 1.69 -3.24 -13.38
CA ILE A 109 1.79 -1.98 -14.13
C ILE A 109 1.02 -2.16 -15.45
N LEU A 110 -0.29 -1.80 -15.46
CA LEU A 110 -1.18 -2.04 -16.59
C LEU A 110 -0.64 -1.54 -17.93
N PRO A 111 -0.08 -0.32 -18.05
CA PRO A 111 0.52 0.12 -19.31
C PRO A 111 1.55 -0.86 -19.89
N LEU A 112 2.41 -1.44 -19.03
CA LEU A 112 3.47 -2.36 -19.47
C LEU A 112 2.95 -3.76 -19.84
N ILE A 113 1.86 -4.22 -19.25
CA ILE A 113 1.19 -5.46 -19.68
C ILE A 113 0.52 -5.24 -21.03
N ILE A 114 -0.13 -4.11 -21.22
CA ILE A 114 -0.79 -3.77 -22.47
C ILE A 114 0.25 -3.66 -23.59
N ASP A 115 1.37 -2.97 -23.34
CA ASP A 115 2.46 -2.82 -24.29
C ASP A 115 3.73 -2.33 -23.59
N THR A 116 4.82 -3.07 -23.64
CA THR A 116 6.10 -2.66 -23.05
C THR A 116 6.67 -1.36 -23.66
N ASN A 117 6.24 -0.96 -24.85
CA ASN A 117 6.63 0.31 -25.44
C ASN A 117 6.09 1.53 -24.70
N GLU A 118 5.02 1.36 -23.89
CA GLU A 118 4.49 2.44 -23.03
C GLU A 118 5.53 2.96 -22.01
N ALA A 119 6.56 2.15 -21.69
CA ALA A 119 7.66 2.59 -20.82
C ALA A 119 8.32 3.89 -21.31
N THR A 120 8.44 4.06 -22.63
CA THR A 120 9.08 5.26 -23.24
C THR A 120 8.24 6.53 -23.14
N VAL A 121 6.98 6.42 -22.77
CA VAL A 121 6.13 7.59 -22.51
C VAL A 121 6.50 8.25 -21.18
N GLY A 122 6.74 7.43 -20.14
CA GLY A 122 7.18 7.90 -18.82
C GLY A 122 8.69 8.19 -18.77
N ASP A 123 9.50 7.35 -19.42
CA ASP A 123 10.94 7.51 -19.52
C ASP A 123 11.42 7.31 -20.97
N PRO A 124 11.64 8.39 -21.73
CA PRO A 124 12.14 8.30 -23.12
C PRO A 124 13.49 7.61 -23.26
N THR A 125 14.22 7.42 -22.17
CA THR A 125 15.53 6.73 -22.15
C THR A 125 15.42 5.26 -21.75
N ALA A 126 14.23 4.77 -21.47
CA ALA A 126 13.99 3.40 -21.04
C ALA A 126 14.52 2.38 -22.06
N VAL A 127 15.30 1.41 -21.58
CA VAL A 127 15.77 0.30 -22.41
C VAL A 127 14.66 -0.74 -22.52
N LEU A 128 14.10 -0.85 -23.71
CA LEU A 128 13.04 -1.81 -23.98
C LEU A 128 13.57 -3.24 -24.11
N PRO A 129 12.77 -4.26 -23.75
CA PRO A 129 13.13 -5.65 -23.98
C PRO A 129 13.35 -5.93 -25.49
N ALA A 130 14.27 -6.83 -25.82
CA ALA A 130 14.55 -7.20 -27.20
C ALA A 130 13.31 -7.75 -27.94
N GLN A 131 12.43 -8.41 -27.22
CA GLN A 131 11.12 -8.86 -27.71
C GLN A 131 10.03 -8.03 -27.03
N ARG A 132 9.23 -7.31 -27.84
CA ARG A 132 8.05 -6.59 -27.35
C ARG A 132 7.08 -7.56 -26.70
N PHE A 133 6.65 -7.21 -25.48
CA PHE A 133 5.55 -7.90 -24.80
C PHE A 133 4.28 -7.04 -24.93
N SER A 134 3.14 -7.66 -25.25
CA SER A 134 1.87 -6.96 -25.42
C SER A 134 0.72 -7.95 -25.23
N GLU A 135 0.10 -7.92 -24.04
CA GLU A 135 -1.01 -8.80 -23.63
C GLU A 135 -2.17 -7.98 -23.03
N PRO A 136 -2.87 -7.18 -23.86
CA PRO A 136 -3.94 -6.29 -23.37
C PRO A 136 -5.11 -7.05 -22.71
N LEU A 137 -5.35 -8.33 -23.06
CA LEU A 137 -6.37 -9.15 -22.43
C LEU A 137 -6.02 -9.50 -20.98
N ASP A 138 -4.74 -9.66 -20.67
CA ASP A 138 -4.29 -9.89 -19.30
C ASP A 138 -4.57 -8.66 -18.43
N ALA A 139 -4.43 -7.45 -18.97
CA ALA A 139 -4.79 -6.23 -18.26
C ALA A 139 -6.30 -6.18 -17.94
N VAL A 140 -7.16 -6.61 -18.87
CA VAL A 140 -8.62 -6.73 -18.62
C VAL A 140 -8.89 -7.70 -17.49
N VAL A 141 -8.31 -8.93 -17.54
CA VAL A 141 -8.47 -9.95 -16.51
C VAL A 141 -8.00 -9.45 -15.14
N GLN A 142 -6.88 -8.74 -15.06
CA GLN A 142 -6.36 -8.18 -13.81
C GLN A 142 -7.30 -7.14 -13.20
N VAL A 143 -7.89 -6.26 -14.01
CA VAL A 143 -8.83 -5.24 -13.57
C VAL A 143 -10.14 -5.88 -13.09
N GLU A 144 -10.74 -6.76 -13.88
CA GLU A 144 -11.99 -7.43 -13.53
C GLU A 144 -11.82 -8.28 -12.27
N ALA A 145 -10.77 -9.10 -12.19
CA ALA A 145 -10.52 -9.94 -11.03
C ALA A 145 -10.25 -9.13 -9.74
N GLY A 146 -9.62 -7.96 -9.84
CA GLY A 146 -9.45 -7.04 -8.70
C GLY A 146 -10.77 -6.48 -8.19
N LEU A 147 -11.67 -6.11 -9.11
CA LEU A 147 -13.02 -5.64 -8.78
C LEU A 147 -13.87 -6.76 -8.18
N ASP A 148 -13.85 -7.97 -8.78
CA ASP A 148 -14.61 -9.13 -8.32
C ASP A 148 -14.19 -9.57 -6.92
N LEU A 149 -12.88 -9.65 -6.65
CA LEU A 149 -12.36 -9.98 -5.32
C LEU A 149 -12.76 -8.92 -4.28
N ALA A 150 -12.65 -7.64 -4.63
CA ALA A 150 -13.08 -6.57 -3.73
C ALA A 150 -14.59 -6.64 -3.43
N GLU A 151 -15.42 -6.96 -4.41
CA GLU A 151 -16.86 -7.17 -4.23
C GLU A 151 -17.15 -8.38 -3.33
N GLU A 152 -16.45 -9.50 -3.53
CA GLU A 152 -16.56 -10.70 -2.69
C GLU A 152 -16.23 -10.39 -1.21
N LEU A 153 -15.11 -9.69 -0.98
CA LEU A 153 -14.62 -9.39 0.37
C LEU A 153 -15.41 -8.29 1.08
N LEU A 154 -15.90 -7.28 0.36
CA LEU A 154 -16.52 -6.08 0.92
C LEU A 154 -18.05 -6.04 0.74
N GLY A 155 -18.63 -6.98 -0.01
CA GLY A 155 -20.08 -7.06 -0.25
C GLY A 155 -20.61 -6.07 -1.26
N ARG A 156 -19.76 -5.20 -1.83
CA ARG A 156 -20.12 -4.20 -2.83
C ARG A 156 -18.94 -3.94 -3.78
N ARG A 157 -19.23 -3.80 -5.08
CA ARG A 157 -18.22 -3.52 -6.10
C ARG A 157 -17.73 -2.08 -5.99
N PRO A 158 -16.41 -1.83 -5.83
CA PRO A 158 -15.86 -0.48 -5.87
C PRO A 158 -16.06 0.18 -7.24
N VAL A 159 -16.30 1.49 -7.24
CA VAL A 159 -16.39 2.28 -8.47
C VAL A 159 -15.14 3.10 -8.74
N GLY A 160 -14.27 3.25 -7.77
CA GLY A 160 -12.95 3.89 -7.88
C GLY A 160 -11.83 2.86 -7.96
N MET A 161 -10.77 3.18 -8.72
CA MET A 161 -9.59 2.33 -8.81
C MET A 161 -8.30 3.14 -8.69
N TRP A 162 -7.38 2.64 -7.88
CA TRP A 162 -5.98 3.06 -7.90
C TRP A 162 -5.21 2.14 -8.86
N PRO A 163 -4.80 2.61 -10.06
CA PRO A 163 -3.89 1.84 -10.90
C PRO A 163 -2.59 1.55 -10.14
N ALA A 164 -2.10 0.34 -10.24
CA ALA A 164 -0.88 -0.06 -9.55
C ALA A 164 0.26 0.95 -9.81
N GLU A 165 0.94 1.38 -8.75
CA GLU A 165 1.99 2.42 -8.76
C GLU A 165 1.55 3.78 -9.36
N GLY A 166 0.25 4.03 -9.48
CA GLY A 166 -0.28 5.21 -10.15
C GLY A 166 0.00 5.23 -11.66
N ALA A 167 0.40 4.10 -12.24
CA ALA A 167 0.75 4.00 -13.65
C ALA A 167 -0.49 4.03 -14.55
N VAL A 168 -0.60 5.05 -15.39
CA VAL A 168 -1.72 5.26 -16.30
C VAL A 168 -1.26 5.42 -17.75
N SER A 169 -2.11 4.97 -18.66
CA SER A 169 -2.04 5.28 -20.09
C SER A 169 -3.47 5.38 -20.64
N GLN A 170 -3.61 5.90 -21.85
CA GLN A 170 -4.92 5.99 -22.51
C GLN A 170 -5.62 4.62 -22.63
N LEU A 171 -4.85 3.57 -22.91
CA LEU A 171 -5.38 2.21 -23.04
C LEU A 171 -5.72 1.62 -21.66
N ALA A 172 -4.88 1.83 -20.65
CA ALA A 172 -5.17 1.38 -19.28
C ALA A 172 -6.45 2.06 -18.74
N ALA A 173 -6.61 3.37 -18.95
CA ALA A 173 -7.83 4.09 -18.59
C ALA A 173 -9.08 3.52 -19.31
N SER A 174 -8.93 3.17 -20.59
CA SER A 174 -10.03 2.54 -21.36
C SER A 174 -10.40 1.17 -20.84
N VAL A 175 -9.43 0.35 -20.44
CA VAL A 175 -9.67 -0.98 -19.82
C VAL A 175 -10.43 -0.83 -18.51
N MET A 176 -10.00 0.07 -17.63
CA MET A 176 -10.67 0.32 -16.35
C MET A 176 -12.10 0.82 -16.53
N ALA A 177 -12.33 1.78 -17.43
CA ALA A 177 -13.67 2.29 -17.73
C ALA A 177 -14.60 1.20 -18.29
N GLN A 178 -14.12 0.33 -19.19
CA GLN A 178 -14.88 -0.78 -19.73
C GLN A 178 -15.27 -1.82 -18.67
N ALA A 179 -14.46 -2.01 -17.63
CA ALA A 179 -14.76 -2.85 -16.48
C ALA A 179 -15.73 -2.22 -15.48
N GLY A 180 -16.21 -0.98 -15.75
CA GLY A 180 -17.18 -0.28 -14.91
C GLY A 180 -16.57 0.64 -13.85
N VAL A 181 -15.25 0.89 -13.87
CA VAL A 181 -14.63 1.91 -13.03
C VAL A 181 -15.12 3.29 -13.45
N GLN A 182 -15.56 4.09 -12.47
CA GLN A 182 -16.14 5.42 -12.70
C GLN A 182 -15.15 6.55 -12.42
N TRP A 183 -14.08 6.30 -11.70
CA TRP A 183 -13.00 7.25 -11.50
C TRP A 183 -11.69 6.53 -11.13
N ILE A 184 -10.58 7.18 -11.43
CA ILE A 184 -9.23 6.71 -11.08
C ILE A 184 -8.45 7.81 -10.38
N ALA A 185 -7.36 7.43 -9.70
CA ALA A 185 -6.44 8.40 -9.13
C ALA A 185 -4.99 8.04 -9.53
N THR A 186 -4.12 9.05 -9.60
CA THR A 186 -2.69 8.88 -9.88
C THR A 186 -1.86 9.97 -9.20
N GLY A 187 -0.56 10.01 -9.45
CA GLY A 187 0.36 10.95 -8.82
C GLY A 187 0.44 12.31 -9.52
N GLU A 188 0.76 13.36 -8.74
CA GLU A 188 1.04 14.70 -9.22
C GLU A 188 1.99 14.76 -10.43
N PRO A 189 3.09 13.97 -10.50
CA PRO A 189 4.01 14.03 -11.64
C PRO A 189 3.36 13.75 -13.00
N VAL A 190 2.33 12.91 -13.03
CA VAL A 190 1.60 12.60 -14.28
C VAL A 190 0.86 13.84 -14.80
N LEU A 191 0.20 14.59 -13.92
CA LEU A 191 -0.46 15.85 -14.30
C LEU A 191 0.57 16.92 -14.68
N ALA A 192 1.64 17.06 -13.90
CA ALA A 192 2.67 18.04 -14.16
C ALA A 192 3.30 17.84 -15.55
N ALA A 193 3.65 16.60 -15.90
CA ALA A 193 4.14 16.24 -17.24
C ALA A 193 3.13 16.56 -18.34
N GLY A 194 1.85 16.19 -18.12
CA GLY A 194 0.76 16.46 -19.07
C GLY A 194 0.45 17.96 -19.26
N ALA A 195 0.68 18.77 -18.24
CA ALA A 195 0.51 20.22 -18.26
C ALA A 195 1.77 20.98 -18.77
N GLY A 196 2.86 20.26 -19.06
CA GLY A 196 4.12 20.88 -19.50
C GLY A 196 4.91 21.57 -18.39
N LEU A 197 4.66 21.21 -17.12
CA LEU A 197 5.33 21.77 -15.95
C LEU A 197 6.62 21.02 -15.55
N GLY A 198 6.95 19.94 -16.26
CA GLY A 198 8.07 19.05 -15.94
C GLY A 198 7.66 17.89 -15.04
N GLU A 199 8.51 17.52 -14.06
CA GLU A 199 8.29 16.35 -13.20
C GLU A 199 7.45 16.63 -11.96
N ALA A 200 7.24 17.90 -11.62
CA ALA A 200 6.46 18.31 -10.44
C ALA A 200 5.90 19.73 -10.62
N PHE A 201 4.86 20.04 -9.84
CA PHE A 201 4.37 21.41 -9.72
C PHE A 201 5.41 22.29 -9.02
N PRO A 202 5.67 23.51 -9.53
CA PRO A 202 6.41 24.52 -8.79
C PRO A 202 5.74 24.76 -7.41
N ARG A 203 6.56 24.94 -6.36
CA ARG A 203 6.06 25.09 -5.00
C ARG A 203 6.58 26.37 -4.36
N GLY A 204 5.67 27.08 -3.70
CA GLY A 204 5.96 28.28 -2.93
C GLY A 204 6.34 28.00 -1.46
N ALA A 205 6.19 29.01 -0.62
CA ALA A 205 6.44 28.88 0.81
C ALA A 205 5.50 27.85 1.46
N GLY A 206 6.04 27.01 2.33
CA GLY A 206 5.29 25.97 3.01
C GLY A 206 4.98 24.73 2.17
N ASP A 207 5.72 24.53 1.09
CA ASP A 207 5.58 23.40 0.17
C ASP A 207 4.18 23.29 -0.51
N VAL A 208 3.53 24.43 -0.69
CA VAL A 208 2.23 24.53 -1.35
C VAL A 208 2.46 24.68 -2.86
N PRO A 209 1.77 23.90 -3.72
CA PRO A 209 1.83 24.08 -5.17
C PRO A 209 1.40 25.49 -5.59
N ASP A 210 2.14 26.11 -6.49
CA ASP A 210 1.83 27.47 -6.99
C ASP A 210 0.49 27.49 -7.74
N ASP A 211 0.14 26.39 -8.41
CA ASP A 211 -1.16 26.19 -9.06
C ASP A 211 -1.95 25.05 -8.40
N ALA A 212 -2.26 25.22 -7.12
CA ALA A 212 -3.01 24.25 -6.32
C ALA A 212 -4.42 23.97 -6.89
N GLU A 213 -5.05 24.97 -7.55
CA GLU A 213 -6.36 24.81 -8.16
C GLU A 213 -6.29 23.82 -9.34
N LEU A 214 -5.23 23.86 -10.13
CA LEU A 214 -5.02 22.88 -11.20
C LEU A 214 -4.82 21.48 -10.65
N LEU A 215 -4.01 21.32 -9.57
CA LEU A 215 -3.71 20.01 -8.99
C LEU A 215 -4.92 19.38 -8.30
N TYR A 216 -5.66 20.14 -7.50
CA TYR A 216 -6.69 19.60 -6.61
C TYR A 216 -8.13 19.61 -7.17
N ARG A 217 -8.31 19.92 -8.44
CA ARG A 217 -9.61 19.76 -9.11
C ARG A 217 -9.70 18.39 -9.80
N PRO A 218 -10.92 17.87 -10.00
CA PRO A 218 -11.13 16.71 -10.89
C PRO A 218 -10.74 17.04 -12.33
N HIS A 219 -10.13 16.08 -12.99
CA HIS A 219 -9.86 16.10 -14.43
C HIS A 219 -10.61 14.97 -15.12
N ALA A 220 -10.54 14.91 -16.44
CA ALA A 220 -11.18 13.86 -17.21
C ALA A 220 -10.22 13.32 -18.26
N VAL A 221 -10.16 12.00 -18.37
CA VAL A 221 -9.51 11.32 -19.49
C VAL A 221 -10.55 11.08 -20.56
N SER A 222 -10.38 11.73 -21.73
CA SER A 222 -11.28 11.52 -22.85
C SER A 222 -11.06 10.15 -23.48
N LEU A 223 -12.11 9.35 -23.52
CA LEU A 223 -12.11 8.00 -24.07
C LEU A 223 -12.84 7.94 -25.40
N GLN A 224 -12.25 7.23 -26.40
CA GLN A 224 -12.80 7.23 -27.77
C GLN A 224 -14.17 6.55 -27.92
N ARG A 225 -14.57 5.69 -26.98
CA ARG A 225 -15.76 4.80 -27.11
C ARG A 225 -16.63 4.72 -25.86
N SER A 226 -16.37 5.54 -24.87
CA SER A 226 -17.14 5.64 -23.62
C SER A 226 -17.16 7.08 -23.14
N ASP A 227 -17.94 7.35 -22.09
CA ASP A 227 -17.90 8.62 -21.40
C ASP A 227 -16.50 8.90 -20.84
N ASP A 228 -16.15 10.17 -20.68
CA ASP A 228 -14.88 10.58 -20.11
C ASP A 228 -14.73 9.98 -18.70
N LEU A 229 -13.52 9.47 -18.39
CA LEU A 229 -13.20 8.89 -17.09
C LEU A 229 -12.62 9.96 -16.17
N PRO A 230 -13.29 10.30 -15.06
CA PRO A 230 -12.73 11.19 -14.04
C PRO A 230 -11.40 10.67 -13.48
N ILE A 231 -10.43 11.58 -13.33
CA ILE A 231 -9.13 11.30 -12.77
C ILE A 231 -8.74 12.36 -11.75
N PHE A 232 -8.22 11.90 -10.60
CA PHE A 232 -7.73 12.73 -9.50
C PHE A 232 -6.22 12.59 -9.35
N PHE A 233 -5.57 13.66 -8.90
CA PHE A 233 -4.11 13.69 -8.71
C PHE A 233 -3.78 14.03 -7.26
N ARG A 234 -2.67 13.47 -6.72
CA ARG A 234 -2.19 13.71 -5.36
C ARG A 234 -0.67 13.75 -5.29
#